data_453e6c638a3ebbbd285b4169e4562426
#
_entry.id   453e6c638a3ebbbd285b4169e4562426
#
_cell.length_a   1.000
_cell.length_b   1.000
_cell.length_c   1.000
_cell.angle_alpha   90.00
_cell.angle_beta   90.00
_cell.angle_gamma   90.00
#
_symmetry.space_group_name_H-M   'P 1'
#
loop_
_entity.id
_entity.type
_entity.pdbx_description
1 polymer ?
#
loop_
_entity_poly.entity_id
_entity_poly.type
_entity_poly.pdbx_seq_one_letter_code
_entity_poly.pdbx_strand_id
1 'polypeptide(L)'
;MNSRRANDRNDDPGPDCAGGSRDPTEIGSPRSVKIMGIGGAGVNILAGMYMSDLKGTELSRVNRTDGPQFCCVQTNADHLLMTHAGKKMLIGSNTTGGKSTNGDPDLGEKAALESEDEILGFLKGGDTVFLIAGLGGGTGAGATRHIARLCKDLGLLTIGIFIMPFEKEEEKKRINAQEALHHLTGICDIALTLNNDLLLKLRPEPSLNGAFRCTGILASGLIEEVLSMLRAQRSRDDSFVPRPAPATESSHHR
;
A
#
# COMPACT_ATOMS: atom_id res chain seq x y z
N MET A 1 42.17 -45.49 -38.36
CA MET A 1 41.01 -44.93 -39.09
C MET A 1 40.28 -43.94 -38.18
N ASN A 2 40.33 -42.68 -38.60
CA ASN A 2 39.83 -41.50 -37.87
C ASN A 2 38.33 -41.50 -37.67
N SER A 3 37.85 -41.08 -36.48
CA SER A 3 36.62 -40.29 -36.39
C SER A 3 36.68 -39.33 -35.24
N ARG A 4 36.63 -38.06 -35.59
CA ARG A 4 36.64 -36.88 -34.71
C ARG A 4 35.33 -36.80 -33.95
N ARG A 5 35.40 -36.59 -32.63
CA ARG A 5 34.24 -36.17 -31.82
C ARG A 5 34.22 -34.64 -31.81
N ALA A 6 33.12 -34.08 -32.31
CA ALA A 6 32.76 -32.69 -32.16
C ALA A 6 32.24 -32.46 -30.74
N ASN A 7 32.70 -31.36 -30.13
CA ASN A 7 32.41 -30.93 -28.79
C ASN A 7 31.34 -29.82 -28.89
N ASP A 8 30.07 -30.17 -28.75
CA ASP A 8 28.98 -29.18 -28.63
C ASP A 8 28.91 -28.73 -27.16
N ARG A 9 29.39 -27.54 -26.92
CA ARG A 9 29.10 -26.82 -25.66
C ARG A 9 27.78 -26.10 -25.85
N ASN A 10 26.75 -26.57 -25.18
CA ASN A 10 25.53 -25.80 -24.92
C ASN A 10 25.87 -24.71 -23.90
N ASP A 11 26.03 -23.48 -24.37
CA ASP A 11 25.96 -22.29 -23.58
C ASP A 11 24.47 -21.97 -23.32
N ASP A 12 24.01 -22.34 -22.12
CA ASP A 12 22.71 -21.96 -21.61
C ASP A 12 22.82 -20.54 -21.04
N PRO A 13 22.16 -19.51 -21.60
CA PRO A 13 22.15 -18.18 -20.98
C PRO A 13 21.27 -18.22 -19.76
N GLY A 14 21.89 -18.09 -18.58
CA GLY A 14 21.18 -17.95 -17.31
C GLY A 14 20.15 -16.81 -17.33
N PRO A 15 19.19 -16.82 -16.38
CA PRO A 15 18.10 -15.84 -16.36
C PRO A 15 18.65 -14.42 -16.15
N ASP A 16 18.47 -13.59 -17.15
CA ASP A 16 18.69 -12.16 -17.10
C ASP A 16 17.86 -11.55 -15.98
N CYS A 17 18.53 -11.14 -14.91
CA CYS A 17 17.97 -10.24 -13.92
C CYS A 17 17.86 -8.83 -14.55
N ALA A 18 16.92 -8.68 -15.47
CA ALA A 18 16.55 -7.37 -15.98
C ALA A 18 15.81 -6.60 -14.89
N GLY A 19 16.56 -5.89 -14.05
CA GLY A 19 16.01 -4.77 -13.31
C GLY A 19 15.43 -3.78 -14.31
N GLY A 20 14.11 -3.77 -14.44
CA GLY A 20 13.39 -2.87 -15.34
C GLY A 20 13.65 -1.42 -14.94
N SER A 21 14.64 -0.79 -15.58
CA SER A 21 14.78 0.65 -15.58
C SER A 21 13.54 1.22 -16.26
N ARG A 22 12.72 1.97 -15.50
CA ARG A 22 11.61 2.73 -16.08
C ARG A 22 12.18 3.65 -17.15
N ASP A 23 11.59 3.60 -18.34
CA ASP A 23 11.90 4.53 -19.41
C ASP A 23 11.51 5.96 -18.95
N PRO A 24 12.44 6.92 -18.88
CA PRO A 24 12.13 8.29 -18.47
C PRO A 24 11.17 9.02 -19.41
N THR A 25 10.81 8.41 -20.55
CA THR A 25 9.95 8.99 -21.58
C THR A 25 8.48 8.57 -21.49
N GLU A 26 8.07 7.68 -20.57
CA GLU A 26 6.66 7.46 -20.27
C GLU A 26 6.04 8.62 -19.45
N ILE A 27 6.03 9.78 -20.06
CA ILE A 27 5.29 10.95 -19.60
C ILE A 27 3.82 10.70 -19.93
N GLY A 28 2.97 10.40 -18.93
CA GLY A 28 1.55 10.54 -19.17
C GLY A 28 0.57 9.58 -18.51
N SER A 29 0.96 8.55 -17.74
CA SER A 29 -0.02 7.80 -16.95
C SER A 29 -0.40 8.57 -15.68
N PRO A 30 -1.70 8.66 -15.33
CA PRO A 30 -2.10 9.25 -14.06
C PRO A 30 -1.45 8.45 -12.92
N ARG A 31 -0.68 9.12 -12.07
CA ARG A 31 -0.12 8.50 -10.86
C ARG A 31 -1.27 7.88 -10.07
N SER A 32 -1.31 6.56 -10.03
CA SER A 32 -2.38 5.82 -9.37
C SER A 32 -2.03 5.63 -7.91
N VAL A 33 -2.87 6.19 -7.04
CA VAL A 33 -2.72 6.05 -5.60
C VAL A 33 -3.57 4.88 -5.11
N LYS A 34 -2.96 3.97 -4.37
CA LYS A 34 -3.62 2.82 -3.73
C LYS A 34 -3.71 3.06 -2.23
N ILE A 35 -4.83 2.74 -1.63
CA ILE A 35 -5.04 2.88 -0.18
C ILE A 35 -5.57 1.55 0.34
N MET A 36 -4.79 0.88 1.19
CA MET A 36 -5.11 -0.44 1.72
C MET A 36 -5.36 -0.36 3.22
N GLY A 37 -6.54 -0.78 3.65
CA GLY A 37 -6.87 -1.02 5.06
C GLY A 37 -6.67 -2.48 5.39
N ILE A 38 -5.71 -2.82 6.27
CA ILE A 38 -5.25 -4.18 6.52
C ILE A 38 -5.59 -4.60 7.95
N GLY A 39 -6.23 -5.76 8.08
CA GLY A 39 -6.69 -6.29 9.36
C GLY A 39 -7.86 -5.51 9.94
N GLY A 40 -8.34 -5.90 11.13
CA GLY A 40 -9.57 -5.35 11.71
C GLY A 40 -9.59 -3.83 11.85
N ALA A 41 -8.55 -3.26 12.45
CA ALA A 41 -8.48 -1.81 12.67
C ALA A 41 -8.32 -1.04 11.34
N GLY A 42 -7.43 -1.49 10.45
CA GLY A 42 -7.21 -0.85 9.15
C GLY A 42 -8.46 -0.85 8.28
N VAL A 43 -9.17 -1.98 8.23
CA VAL A 43 -10.45 -2.12 7.51
C VAL A 43 -11.53 -1.20 8.08
N ASN A 44 -11.66 -1.11 9.41
CA ASN A 44 -12.65 -0.23 10.04
C ASN A 44 -12.36 1.26 9.78
N ILE A 45 -11.09 1.64 9.80
CA ILE A 45 -10.68 3.02 9.51
C ILE A 45 -10.99 3.36 8.05
N LEU A 46 -10.60 2.49 7.13
CA LEU A 46 -10.83 2.70 5.70
C LEU A 46 -12.33 2.74 5.37
N ALA A 47 -13.13 1.87 5.98
CA ALA A 47 -14.59 1.90 5.84
C ALA A 47 -15.19 3.20 6.40
N GLY A 48 -14.69 3.67 7.54
CA GLY A 48 -15.08 4.96 8.11
C GLY A 48 -14.74 6.15 7.19
N MET A 49 -13.59 6.12 6.55
CA MET A 49 -13.20 7.12 5.54
C MET A 49 -14.13 7.07 4.32
N TYR A 50 -14.43 5.87 3.82
CA TYR A 50 -15.33 5.68 2.68
C TYR A 50 -16.76 6.17 2.92
N MET A 51 -17.26 6.03 4.16
CA MET A 51 -18.59 6.49 4.58
C MET A 51 -18.66 7.97 4.96
N SER A 52 -17.52 8.65 5.07
CA SER A 52 -17.47 10.07 5.41
C SER A 52 -17.94 10.93 4.24
N ASP A 53 -18.52 12.11 4.53
CA ASP A 53 -18.85 13.08 3.48
C ASP A 53 -17.55 13.76 3.02
N LEU A 54 -16.94 13.17 2.01
CA LEU A 54 -15.68 13.62 1.41
C LEU A 54 -15.88 14.59 0.24
N LYS A 55 -17.09 15.20 0.10
CA LYS A 55 -17.39 16.13 -0.99
C LYS A 55 -16.39 17.28 -1.03
N GLY A 56 -15.88 17.54 -2.22
CA GLY A 56 -14.90 18.62 -2.43
C GLY A 56 -13.46 18.27 -2.10
N THR A 57 -13.18 17.04 -1.65
CA THR A 57 -11.82 16.55 -1.39
C THR A 57 -11.33 15.61 -2.50
N GLU A 58 -10.02 15.33 -2.52
CA GLU A 58 -9.41 14.37 -3.43
C GLU A 58 -9.96 12.96 -3.21
N LEU A 59 -10.21 12.60 -1.94
CA LEU A 59 -10.82 11.32 -1.57
C LEU A 59 -12.27 11.18 -2.05
N SER A 60 -12.95 12.25 -2.42
CA SER A 60 -14.28 12.17 -3.06
C SER A 60 -14.25 11.47 -4.42
N ARG A 61 -13.06 11.29 -5.01
CA ARG A 61 -12.83 10.62 -6.29
C ARG A 61 -12.43 9.15 -6.14
N VAL A 62 -12.53 8.60 -4.93
CA VAL A 62 -12.21 7.19 -4.64
C VAL A 62 -12.91 6.24 -5.60
N ASN A 63 -12.15 5.25 -6.06
CA ASN A 63 -12.59 4.22 -7.02
C ASN A 63 -13.10 4.74 -8.37
N ARG A 64 -12.86 5.99 -8.71
CA ARG A 64 -12.99 6.51 -10.08
C ARG A 64 -11.72 6.17 -10.87
N THR A 65 -11.81 6.21 -12.19
CA THR A 65 -10.69 5.91 -13.09
C THR A 65 -9.46 6.80 -12.87
N ASP A 66 -9.68 8.02 -12.39
CA ASP A 66 -8.67 9.05 -12.15
C ASP A 66 -8.46 9.38 -10.67
N GLY A 67 -9.07 8.61 -9.75
CA GLY A 67 -9.01 8.80 -8.30
C GLY A 67 -8.26 7.68 -7.57
N PRO A 68 -8.03 7.88 -6.26
CA PRO A 68 -7.43 6.84 -5.42
C PRO A 68 -8.30 5.60 -5.37
N GLN A 69 -7.67 4.42 -5.24
CA GLN A 69 -8.35 3.13 -5.17
C GLN A 69 -8.26 2.57 -3.76
N PHE A 70 -9.39 2.23 -3.17
CA PHE A 70 -9.50 1.63 -1.84
C PHE A 70 -9.58 0.12 -1.92
N CYS A 71 -8.85 -0.57 -1.01
CA CYS A 71 -8.95 -2.01 -0.81
C CYS A 71 -8.93 -2.37 0.67
N CYS A 72 -9.94 -3.09 1.12
CA CYS A 72 -9.98 -3.70 2.44
C CYS A 72 -9.39 -5.11 2.37
N VAL A 73 -8.35 -5.38 3.16
CA VAL A 73 -7.61 -6.65 3.21
C VAL A 73 -7.83 -7.31 4.57
N GLN A 74 -8.35 -8.52 4.59
CA GLN A 74 -8.70 -9.22 5.83
C GLN A 74 -8.65 -10.73 5.63
N THR A 75 -8.33 -11.47 6.72
CA THR A 75 -8.42 -12.94 6.78
C THR A 75 -9.78 -13.45 7.23
N ASN A 76 -10.54 -12.62 7.97
CA ASN A 76 -11.87 -12.97 8.48
C ASN A 76 -12.95 -12.56 7.46
N ALA A 77 -13.60 -13.57 6.88
CA ALA A 77 -14.62 -13.37 5.85
C ALA A 77 -15.85 -12.62 6.36
N ASP A 78 -16.35 -12.96 7.56
CA ASP A 78 -17.54 -12.32 8.14
C ASP A 78 -17.32 -10.83 8.36
N HIS A 79 -16.15 -10.46 8.91
CA HIS A 79 -15.80 -9.06 9.12
C HIS A 79 -15.69 -8.30 7.79
N LEU A 80 -15.13 -8.93 6.78
CA LEU A 80 -14.98 -8.34 5.45
C LEU A 80 -16.34 -8.17 4.74
N LEU A 81 -17.25 -9.12 4.89
CA LEU A 81 -18.61 -9.04 4.33
C LEU A 81 -19.40 -7.87 4.90
N MET A 82 -19.29 -7.64 6.22
CA MET A 82 -19.97 -6.55 6.92
C MET A 82 -19.38 -5.16 6.63
N THR A 83 -18.22 -5.09 6.00
CA THR A 83 -17.53 -3.83 5.73
C THR A 83 -18.13 -3.16 4.49
N HIS A 84 -18.42 -1.86 4.58
CA HIS A 84 -18.81 -1.02 3.45
C HIS A 84 -17.58 -0.24 2.98
N ALA A 85 -16.94 -0.76 1.96
CA ALA A 85 -15.77 -0.10 1.34
C ALA A 85 -15.60 -0.61 -0.10
N GLY A 86 -14.75 0.04 -0.88
CA GLY A 86 -14.48 -0.29 -2.27
C GLY A 86 -14.14 -1.76 -2.55
N LYS A 87 -12.94 -2.05 -3.02
CA LYS A 87 -12.49 -3.44 -3.23
C LYS A 87 -12.31 -4.16 -1.89
N LYS A 88 -12.74 -5.42 -1.82
CA LYS A 88 -12.57 -6.32 -0.68
C LYS A 88 -11.69 -7.47 -1.11
N MET A 89 -10.68 -7.79 -0.28
CA MET A 89 -9.73 -8.86 -0.54
C MET A 89 -9.66 -9.77 0.70
N LEU A 90 -10.15 -10.99 0.55
CA LEU A 90 -10.01 -12.04 1.56
C LEU A 90 -8.70 -12.77 1.31
N ILE A 91 -7.74 -12.59 2.20
CA ILE A 91 -6.41 -13.22 2.09
C ILE A 91 -6.31 -14.50 2.90
N GLY A 92 -5.53 -15.46 2.41
CA GLY A 92 -5.20 -16.68 3.13
C GLY A 92 -6.40 -17.59 3.38
N SER A 93 -7.27 -17.78 2.40
CA SER A 93 -8.47 -18.60 2.52
C SER A 93 -8.17 -20.05 2.93
N ASN A 94 -7.07 -20.64 2.42
CA ASN A 94 -6.64 -21.97 2.82
C ASN A 94 -5.91 -21.93 4.16
N THR A 95 -5.06 -20.93 4.40
CA THR A 95 -4.25 -20.77 5.61
C THR A 95 -5.13 -20.54 6.84
N THR A 96 -6.19 -19.74 6.74
CA THR A 96 -7.04 -19.35 7.88
C THR A 96 -8.43 -19.95 7.87
N GLY A 97 -8.85 -20.54 6.75
CA GLY A 97 -10.22 -20.99 6.56
C GLY A 97 -11.24 -19.86 6.58
N GLY A 98 -10.85 -18.63 6.20
CA GLY A 98 -11.70 -17.46 6.27
C GLY A 98 -11.94 -16.94 7.70
N LYS A 99 -11.10 -17.32 8.66
CA LYS A 99 -11.22 -16.96 10.08
C LYS A 99 -10.14 -15.95 10.51
N SER A 100 -10.28 -15.43 11.73
CA SER A 100 -9.29 -14.56 12.34
C SER A 100 -7.98 -15.31 12.60
N THR A 101 -6.86 -14.61 12.49
CA THR A 101 -5.52 -15.09 12.87
C THR A 101 -5.32 -15.17 14.39
N ASN A 102 -6.31 -14.82 15.23
CA ASN A 102 -6.26 -14.85 16.70
C ASN A 102 -5.01 -14.17 17.29
N GLY A 103 -4.59 -13.07 16.70
CA GLY A 103 -3.42 -12.32 17.16
C GLY A 103 -2.07 -12.97 16.83
N ASP A 104 -2.03 -13.89 15.88
CA ASP A 104 -0.80 -14.51 15.38
C ASP A 104 -0.31 -13.78 14.10
N PRO A 105 0.81 -13.02 14.16
CA PRO A 105 1.35 -12.30 13.00
C PRO A 105 1.92 -13.23 11.93
N ASP A 106 2.49 -14.37 12.32
CA ASP A 106 3.08 -15.32 11.36
C ASP A 106 2.00 -15.95 10.50
N LEU A 107 0.83 -16.25 11.11
CA LEU A 107 -0.34 -16.69 10.36
C LEU A 107 -0.87 -15.59 9.42
N GLY A 108 -0.82 -14.33 9.86
CA GLY A 108 -1.17 -13.18 9.04
C GLY A 108 -0.23 -12.98 7.84
N GLU A 109 1.06 -13.16 8.04
CA GLU A 109 2.07 -13.08 6.97
C GLU A 109 1.91 -14.23 5.96
N LYS A 110 1.70 -15.47 6.44
CA LYS A 110 1.40 -16.62 5.58
C LYS A 110 0.14 -16.44 4.76
N ALA A 111 -0.91 -15.85 5.35
CA ALA A 111 -2.14 -15.54 4.64
C ALA A 111 -1.94 -14.52 3.51
N ALA A 112 -1.08 -13.52 3.72
CA ALA A 112 -0.73 -12.56 2.67
C ALA A 112 0.12 -13.20 1.57
N LEU A 113 1.07 -14.07 1.94
CA LEU A 113 1.89 -14.83 0.99
C LEU A 113 1.03 -15.75 0.11
N GLU A 114 0.05 -16.45 0.68
CA GLU A 114 -0.91 -17.29 -0.08
C GLU A 114 -1.66 -16.48 -1.16
N SER A 115 -1.96 -15.21 -0.86
CA SER A 115 -2.76 -14.34 -1.71
C SER A 115 -1.91 -13.29 -2.47
N GLU A 116 -0.61 -13.55 -2.63
CA GLU A 116 0.35 -12.60 -3.19
C GLU A 116 -0.05 -12.14 -4.61
N ASP A 117 -0.48 -13.04 -5.47
CA ASP A 117 -0.89 -12.71 -6.84
C ASP A 117 -2.06 -11.71 -6.87
N GLU A 118 -3.04 -11.86 -5.96
CA GLU A 118 -4.18 -10.95 -5.87
C GLU A 118 -3.73 -9.58 -5.34
N ILE A 119 -2.82 -9.56 -4.36
CA ILE A 119 -2.23 -8.34 -3.82
C ILE A 119 -1.44 -7.61 -4.90
N LEU A 120 -0.55 -8.30 -5.61
CA LEU A 120 0.20 -7.76 -6.74
C LEU A 120 -0.71 -7.24 -7.84
N GLY A 121 -1.80 -7.97 -8.14
CA GLY A 121 -2.81 -7.55 -9.11
C GLY A 121 -3.48 -6.22 -8.74
N PHE A 122 -3.66 -5.93 -7.44
CA PHE A 122 -4.16 -4.64 -6.98
C PHE A 122 -3.09 -3.55 -7.02
N LEU A 123 -1.86 -3.87 -6.65
CA LEU A 123 -0.75 -2.92 -6.58
C LEU A 123 -0.23 -2.47 -7.95
N LYS A 124 -0.36 -3.33 -8.97
CA LYS A 124 0.08 -3.03 -10.35
C LYS A 124 -0.49 -1.70 -10.85
N GLY A 125 0.38 -0.92 -11.50
CA GLY A 125 0.03 0.39 -12.03
C GLY A 125 -0.14 1.48 -10.95
N GLY A 126 0.15 1.17 -9.68
CA GLY A 126 0.27 2.16 -8.61
C GLY A 126 1.63 2.86 -8.66
N ASP A 127 1.67 4.09 -8.18
CA ASP A 127 2.92 4.85 -7.92
C ASP A 127 3.09 5.12 -6.43
N THR A 128 1.99 5.29 -5.73
CA THR A 128 1.97 5.56 -4.29
C THR A 128 0.97 4.64 -3.61
N VAL A 129 1.36 4.08 -2.47
CA VAL A 129 0.49 3.24 -1.65
C VAL A 129 0.44 3.73 -0.21
N PHE A 130 -0.76 3.83 0.34
CA PHE A 130 -1.00 4.02 1.77
C PHE A 130 -1.39 2.67 2.40
N LEU A 131 -0.65 2.26 3.43
CA LEU A 131 -0.93 1.06 4.22
C LEU A 131 -1.46 1.48 5.58
N ILE A 132 -2.74 1.23 5.85
CA ILE A 132 -3.39 1.57 7.12
C ILE A 132 -3.61 0.27 7.89
N ALA A 133 -2.95 0.10 9.05
CA ALA A 133 -3.01 -1.15 9.80
C ALA A 133 -2.92 -0.95 11.31
N GLY A 134 -3.69 -1.73 12.06
CA GLY A 134 -3.50 -1.87 13.51
C GLY A 134 -2.51 -2.98 13.79
N LEU A 135 -1.40 -2.65 14.43
CA LEU A 135 -0.28 -3.58 14.59
C LEU A 135 -0.41 -4.56 15.76
N GLY A 136 -1.41 -4.41 16.62
CA GLY A 136 -1.64 -5.35 17.74
C GLY A 136 -2.27 -6.68 17.33
N GLY A 137 -2.91 -6.76 16.15
CA GLY A 137 -3.57 -7.96 15.64
C GLY A 137 -2.67 -8.77 14.69
N GLY A 138 -2.95 -10.07 14.54
CA GLY A 138 -2.12 -10.93 13.69
C GLY A 138 -2.20 -10.56 12.21
N THR A 139 -3.39 -10.35 11.65
CA THR A 139 -3.54 -9.94 10.24
C THR A 139 -2.90 -8.58 9.98
N GLY A 140 -3.19 -7.58 10.84
CA GLY A 140 -2.64 -6.23 10.69
C GLY A 140 -1.11 -6.19 10.81
N ALA A 141 -0.54 -6.88 11.79
CA ALA A 141 0.91 -6.94 11.98
C ALA A 141 1.60 -7.77 10.88
N GLY A 142 1.11 -8.99 10.65
CA GLY A 142 1.77 -9.96 9.77
C GLY A 142 1.59 -9.65 8.29
N ALA A 143 0.34 -9.51 7.83
CA ALA A 143 0.08 -9.27 6.41
C ALA A 143 0.66 -7.93 5.93
N THR A 144 0.67 -6.90 6.78
CA THR A 144 1.24 -5.60 6.40
C THR A 144 2.74 -5.70 6.12
N ARG A 145 3.48 -6.52 6.87
CA ARG A 145 4.92 -6.74 6.62
C ARG A 145 5.17 -7.29 5.22
N HIS A 146 4.42 -8.31 4.83
CA HIS A 146 4.56 -8.91 3.49
C HIS A 146 4.14 -7.92 2.39
N ILE A 147 2.98 -7.28 2.53
CA ILE A 147 2.46 -6.30 1.57
C ILE A 147 3.43 -5.12 1.39
N ALA A 148 4.03 -4.62 2.48
CA ALA A 148 5.02 -3.55 2.41
C ALA A 148 6.29 -3.94 1.62
N ARG A 149 6.76 -5.20 1.77
CA ARG A 149 7.86 -5.72 0.94
C ARG A 149 7.50 -5.73 -0.53
N LEU A 150 6.30 -6.23 -0.88
CA LEU A 150 5.82 -6.23 -2.27
C LEU A 150 5.75 -4.80 -2.85
N CYS A 151 5.29 -3.84 -2.07
CA CYS A 151 5.27 -2.44 -2.49
C CYS A 151 6.68 -1.91 -2.77
N LYS A 152 7.64 -2.22 -1.90
CA LYS A 152 9.05 -1.84 -2.07
C LYS A 152 9.67 -2.49 -3.32
N ASP A 153 9.42 -3.79 -3.53
CA ASP A 153 9.93 -4.54 -4.67
C ASP A 153 9.36 -4.02 -6.00
N LEU A 154 8.12 -3.52 -5.98
CA LEU A 154 7.50 -2.82 -7.11
C LEU A 154 7.97 -1.36 -7.27
N GLY A 155 8.80 -0.84 -6.36
CA GLY A 155 9.27 0.55 -6.37
C GLY A 155 8.17 1.58 -6.12
N LEU A 156 7.12 1.23 -5.37
CA LEU A 156 6.04 2.15 -5.00
C LEU A 156 6.47 3.03 -3.84
N LEU A 157 6.10 4.32 -3.88
CA LEU A 157 6.19 5.19 -2.71
C LEU A 157 5.24 4.64 -1.63
N THR A 158 5.81 4.10 -0.56
CA THR A 158 5.06 3.37 0.47
C THR A 158 4.94 4.20 1.75
N ILE A 159 3.72 4.58 2.09
CA ILE A 159 3.39 5.40 3.26
C ILE A 159 2.57 4.55 4.24
N GLY A 160 3.15 4.23 5.39
CA GLY A 160 2.49 3.49 6.45
C GLY A 160 1.79 4.40 7.46
N ILE A 161 0.55 4.11 7.81
CA ILE A 161 -0.20 4.72 8.92
C ILE A 161 -0.55 3.60 9.90
N PHE A 162 0.22 3.50 10.97
CA PHE A 162 0.17 2.37 11.88
C PHE A 162 -0.45 2.74 13.21
N ILE A 163 -1.46 1.98 13.61
CA ILE A 163 -2.19 2.20 14.84
C ILE A 163 -1.64 1.25 15.91
N MET A 164 -1.12 1.84 16.97
CA MET A 164 -0.61 1.10 18.13
C MET A 164 -1.77 0.71 19.05
N PRO A 165 -1.71 -0.50 19.66
CA PRO A 165 -2.71 -0.94 20.63
C PRO A 165 -2.74 -0.05 21.85
N PHE A 166 -3.85 -0.08 22.61
CA PHE A 166 -3.94 0.61 23.88
C PHE A 166 -2.97 0.02 24.93
N GLU A 167 -2.47 0.85 25.84
CA GLU A 167 -1.60 0.40 26.94
C GLU A 167 -2.26 -0.67 27.81
N LYS A 168 -3.59 -0.62 27.92
CA LYS A 168 -4.39 -1.60 28.68
C LYS A 168 -4.69 -2.90 27.94
N GLU A 169 -4.34 -3.00 26.66
CA GLU A 169 -4.49 -4.24 25.92
C GLU A 169 -3.47 -5.31 26.36
N GLU A 170 -3.71 -6.55 25.98
CA GLU A 170 -2.84 -7.69 26.29
C GLU A 170 -1.39 -7.39 25.88
N GLU A 171 -0.45 -7.81 26.73
CA GLU A 171 1.00 -7.63 26.48
C GLU A 171 1.42 -8.20 25.12
N LYS A 172 0.88 -9.37 24.75
CA LYS A 172 1.12 -9.99 23.45
C LYS A 172 0.84 -9.03 22.28
N LYS A 173 -0.25 -8.26 22.34
CA LYS A 173 -0.59 -7.29 21.28
C LYS A 173 0.41 -6.15 21.21
N ARG A 174 0.95 -5.71 22.35
CA ARG A 174 1.96 -4.66 22.40
C ARG A 174 3.30 -5.13 21.84
N ILE A 175 3.69 -6.38 22.17
CA ILE A 175 4.90 -7.00 21.61
C ILE A 175 4.76 -7.13 20.08
N ASN A 176 3.67 -7.74 19.61
CA ASN A 176 3.41 -7.85 18.17
C ASN A 176 3.50 -6.50 17.45
N ALA A 177 2.95 -5.44 18.06
CA ALA A 177 2.94 -4.12 17.47
C ALA A 177 4.34 -3.50 17.40
N GLN A 178 5.17 -3.68 18.44
CA GLN A 178 6.54 -3.18 18.46
C GLN A 178 7.42 -3.89 17.42
N GLU A 179 7.32 -5.21 17.34
CA GLU A 179 8.06 -6.02 16.36
C GLU A 179 7.64 -5.67 14.93
N ALA A 180 6.33 -5.59 14.66
CA ALA A 180 5.83 -5.22 13.35
C ALA A 180 6.28 -3.80 12.96
N LEU A 181 6.20 -2.83 13.89
CA LEU A 181 6.63 -1.46 13.65
C LEU A 181 8.13 -1.38 13.33
N HIS A 182 8.96 -2.11 14.08
CA HIS A 182 10.41 -2.17 13.83
C HIS A 182 10.72 -2.62 12.39
N HIS A 183 10.04 -3.66 11.91
CA HIS A 183 10.21 -4.13 10.53
C HIS A 183 9.67 -3.12 9.51
N LEU A 184 8.48 -2.57 9.75
CA LEU A 184 7.82 -1.67 8.80
C LEU A 184 8.52 -0.33 8.63
N THR A 185 9.14 0.21 9.68
CA THR A 185 9.97 1.43 9.60
C THR A 185 11.22 1.26 8.74
N GLY A 186 11.72 0.03 8.59
CA GLY A 186 12.84 -0.28 7.69
C GLY A 186 12.43 -0.51 6.24
N ILE A 187 11.13 -0.69 5.96
CA ILE A 187 10.61 -1.02 4.63
C ILE A 187 9.90 0.17 3.99
N CYS A 188 9.00 0.83 4.72
CA CYS A 188 8.22 1.97 4.23
C CYS A 188 9.10 3.21 4.06
N ASP A 189 8.83 4.01 3.04
CA ASP A 189 9.49 5.31 2.84
C ASP A 189 9.10 6.32 3.92
N ILE A 190 7.83 6.27 4.34
CA ILE A 190 7.28 7.06 5.45
C ILE A 190 6.48 6.12 6.34
N ALA A 191 6.76 6.13 7.65
CA ALA A 191 6.01 5.38 8.65
C ALA A 191 5.51 6.32 9.75
N LEU A 192 4.20 6.46 9.87
CA LEU A 192 3.53 7.26 10.88
C LEU A 192 2.84 6.34 11.88
N THR A 193 3.01 6.63 13.15
CA THR A 193 2.37 5.88 14.23
C THR A 193 1.34 6.72 14.95
N LEU A 194 0.16 6.16 15.14
CA LEU A 194 -0.92 6.76 15.93
C LEU A 194 -1.13 5.92 17.19
N ASN A 195 -1.00 6.55 18.34
CA ASN A 195 -1.23 5.91 19.61
C ASN A 195 -2.70 6.10 20.03
N ASN A 196 -3.41 4.99 20.20
CA ASN A 196 -4.82 5.01 20.58
C ASN A 196 -5.10 5.70 21.93
N ASP A 197 -4.19 5.58 22.90
CA ASP A 197 -4.36 6.25 24.21
C ASP A 197 -4.31 7.78 24.10
N LEU A 198 -3.47 8.30 23.21
CA LEU A 198 -3.42 9.74 22.93
C LEU A 198 -4.67 10.21 22.21
N LEU A 199 -5.20 9.40 21.28
CA LEU A 199 -6.43 9.73 20.54
C LEU A 199 -7.65 9.78 21.46
N LEU A 200 -7.72 8.92 22.49
CA LEU A 200 -8.79 8.97 23.49
C LEU A 200 -8.78 10.28 24.30
N LYS A 201 -7.59 10.85 24.58
CA LYS A 201 -7.46 12.13 25.31
C LYS A 201 -8.02 13.33 24.53
N LEU A 202 -8.17 13.21 23.23
CA LEU A 202 -8.72 14.27 22.37
C LEU A 202 -10.26 14.31 22.39
N ARG A 203 -10.94 13.43 23.14
CA ARG A 203 -12.39 13.34 23.17
C ARG A 203 -12.99 13.46 24.58
N PRO A 204 -14.17 14.10 24.69
CA PRO A 204 -14.89 14.19 25.97
C PRO A 204 -15.34 12.82 26.49
N GLU A 205 -15.74 11.91 25.57
CA GLU A 205 -16.16 10.55 25.89
C GLU A 205 -15.26 9.54 25.16
N PRO A 206 -14.37 8.86 25.90
CA PRO A 206 -13.48 7.87 25.31
C PRO A 206 -14.25 6.59 24.93
N SER A 207 -14.31 6.28 23.66
CA SER A 207 -14.85 5.02 23.13
C SER A 207 -13.97 4.48 22.03
N LEU A 208 -13.94 3.15 21.86
CA LEU A 208 -13.18 2.49 20.81
C LEU A 208 -13.58 3.00 19.41
N ASN A 209 -14.89 3.11 19.16
CA ASN A 209 -15.39 3.67 17.90
C ASN A 209 -14.99 5.15 17.74
N GLY A 210 -14.90 5.88 18.84
CA GLY A 210 -14.40 7.24 18.85
C GLY A 210 -12.93 7.34 18.46
N ALA A 211 -12.09 6.44 18.95
CA ALA A 211 -10.68 6.36 18.56
C ALA A 211 -10.53 6.07 17.06
N PHE A 212 -11.24 5.08 16.54
CA PHE A 212 -11.22 4.76 15.09
C PHE A 212 -11.70 5.92 14.22
N ARG A 213 -12.72 6.67 14.66
CA ARG A 213 -13.15 7.88 13.95
C ARG A 213 -12.08 8.98 13.96
N CYS A 214 -11.43 9.22 15.08
CA CYS A 214 -10.32 10.18 15.15
C CYS A 214 -9.17 9.77 14.24
N THR A 215 -8.77 8.49 14.28
CA THR A 215 -7.75 7.94 13.39
C THR A 215 -8.15 8.13 11.93
N GLY A 216 -9.41 7.85 11.57
CA GLY A 216 -9.93 8.04 10.22
C GLY A 216 -9.82 9.50 9.75
N ILE A 217 -10.19 10.46 10.59
CA ILE A 217 -10.10 11.90 10.28
C ILE A 217 -8.63 12.31 10.06
N LEU A 218 -7.73 11.88 10.95
CA LEU A 218 -6.30 12.20 10.82
C LEU A 218 -5.69 11.55 9.58
N ALA A 219 -6.00 10.29 9.33
CA ALA A 219 -5.55 9.58 8.14
C ALA A 219 -6.08 10.23 6.86
N SER A 220 -7.37 10.61 6.82
CA SER A 220 -7.97 11.29 5.67
C SER A 220 -7.27 12.62 5.39
N GLY A 221 -7.05 13.45 6.41
CA GLY A 221 -6.38 14.74 6.26
C GLY A 221 -4.95 14.60 5.73
N LEU A 222 -4.20 13.63 6.23
CA LEU A 222 -2.86 13.35 5.75
C LEU A 222 -2.86 12.88 4.28
N ILE A 223 -3.73 11.94 3.94
CA ILE A 223 -3.84 11.41 2.58
C ILE A 223 -4.26 12.51 1.61
N GLU A 224 -5.21 13.36 1.98
CA GLU A 224 -5.64 14.53 1.19
C GLU A 224 -4.47 15.46 0.89
N GLU A 225 -3.67 15.79 1.89
CA GLU A 225 -2.52 16.69 1.71
C GLU A 225 -1.49 16.08 0.76
N VAL A 226 -1.17 14.79 0.93
CA VAL A 226 -0.25 14.09 0.02
C VAL A 226 -0.81 14.02 -1.39
N LEU A 227 -2.12 13.71 -1.56
CA LEU A 227 -2.76 13.70 -2.88
C LEU A 227 -2.71 15.08 -3.55
N SER A 228 -2.94 16.15 -2.79
CA SER A 228 -2.84 17.52 -3.25
C SER A 228 -1.43 17.87 -3.74
N MET A 229 -0.39 17.47 -2.95
CA MET A 229 1.02 17.66 -3.33
C MET A 229 1.38 16.89 -4.60
N LEU A 230 0.97 15.63 -4.72
CA LEU A 230 1.23 14.81 -5.91
C LEU A 230 0.58 15.40 -7.17
N ARG A 231 -0.59 16.02 -7.06
CA ARG A 231 -1.26 16.71 -8.17
C ARG A 231 -0.55 18.01 -8.55
N ALA A 232 -0.13 18.79 -7.56
CA ALA A 232 0.58 20.04 -7.82
C ALA A 232 1.91 19.80 -8.55
N GLN A 233 2.63 18.72 -8.23
CA GLN A 233 3.81 18.30 -8.98
C GLN A 233 3.48 17.95 -10.42
N ARG A 234 2.41 17.17 -10.65
CA ARG A 234 1.96 16.75 -11.97
C ARG A 234 1.64 17.95 -12.88
N SER A 235 0.91 18.94 -12.37
CA SER A 235 0.57 20.14 -13.13
C SER A 235 1.82 20.93 -13.55
N ARG A 236 2.93 20.83 -12.81
CA ARG A 236 4.21 21.44 -13.16
C ARG A 236 4.93 20.65 -14.25
N ASP A 237 4.93 19.32 -14.16
CA ASP A 237 5.57 18.44 -15.14
C ASP A 237 4.84 18.53 -16.49
N ASP A 238 3.52 18.56 -16.51
CA ASP A 238 2.70 18.74 -17.72
C ASP A 238 2.87 20.12 -18.37
N SER A 239 3.26 21.14 -17.61
CA SER A 239 3.52 22.50 -18.11
C SER A 239 4.92 22.67 -18.72
N PHE A 240 5.82 21.72 -18.52
CA PHE A 240 7.14 21.71 -19.12
C PHE A 240 7.10 21.08 -20.51
N VAL A 241 6.63 21.82 -21.50
CA VAL A 241 6.82 21.47 -22.91
C VAL A 241 8.25 21.85 -23.29
N PRO A 242 9.14 20.91 -23.64
CA PRO A 242 10.48 21.27 -24.12
C PRO A 242 10.33 22.11 -25.37
N ARG A 243 10.95 23.30 -25.40
CA ARG A 243 11.00 24.11 -26.63
C ARG A 243 11.64 23.27 -27.72
N PRO A 244 11.00 23.20 -28.93
CA PRO A 244 11.64 22.52 -30.04
C PRO A 244 13.00 23.18 -30.30
N ALA A 245 14.01 22.34 -30.52
CA ALA A 245 15.34 22.81 -30.86
C ALA A 245 15.27 23.74 -32.07
N PRO A 246 16.03 24.87 -32.10
CA PRO A 246 16.02 25.75 -33.23
C PRO A 246 16.45 24.97 -34.48
N ALA A 247 15.65 25.09 -35.53
CA ALA A 247 15.95 24.48 -36.82
C ALA A 247 17.34 24.93 -37.26
N THR A 248 18.27 24.00 -37.45
CA THR A 248 19.57 24.27 -38.05
C THR A 248 19.32 24.65 -39.50
N GLU A 249 19.45 25.96 -39.82
CA GLU A 249 19.51 26.41 -41.18
C GLU A 249 20.70 25.75 -41.90
N SER A 250 20.40 24.82 -42.79
CA SER A 250 21.37 24.28 -43.73
C SER A 250 21.75 25.38 -44.70
N SER A 251 22.88 26.03 -44.46
CA SER A 251 23.52 26.91 -45.43
C SER A 251 23.98 26.11 -46.62
N HIS A 252 23.19 26.06 -47.68
CA HIS A 252 23.66 25.71 -49.00
C HIS A 252 24.55 26.85 -49.52
N HIS A 253 25.87 26.65 -49.47
CA HIS A 253 26.78 27.43 -50.31
C HIS A 253 26.93 26.73 -51.67
N ARG A 254 26.63 27.49 -52.67
CA ARG A 254 26.93 27.22 -54.08
C ARG A 254 28.44 27.30 -54.35
#